data_8fe6b0b4edf1d4d3b90ad470872bd9cc
#
_entry.id   8fe6b0b4edf1d4d3b90ad470872bd9cc
#
_cell.length_a   1.000
_cell.length_b   1.000
_cell.length_c   1.000
_cell.angle_alpha   90.00
_cell.angle_beta   90.00
_cell.angle_gamma   90.00
#
_symmetry.space_group_name_H-M   'P 1'
#
loop_
_entity.id
_entity.type
_entity.pdbx_description
1 polymer ?
#
loop_
_entity_poly.entity_id
_entity_poly.type
_entity_poly.pdbx_seq_one_letter_code
_entity_poly.pdbx_strand_id
1 'polypeptide(L)'
;MQPVILNQIENELQETTHSATNTLVLYMEQIEAAFRAAGVTVPFSHNEKGERSISWSTDYENVGGAVNVYGLDSYPGGLSCTNINTGFNVVRNYYQWFANYSYTQPNYFPEFEGGYFTPWGGSFYDDCTAEHDPAFADVYYKNNIGQRATLQSLYMAWGGTNWGHCELRLVNIDSGCADIE
;
A
#
# COMPACT_ATOMS: atom_id res chain seq x y z
N MET A 1 4.60 -14.39 23.03
CA MET A 1 3.62 -13.69 22.15
C MET A 1 4.22 -12.33 21.86
N GLN A 2 4.41 -11.97 20.59
CA GLN A 2 4.90 -10.63 20.25
C GLN A 2 3.77 -9.62 20.43
N PRO A 3 4.02 -8.43 20.97
CA PRO A 3 3.00 -7.41 21.13
C PRO A 3 2.58 -6.84 19.77
N VAL A 4 1.30 -6.54 19.62
CA VAL A 4 0.82 -5.68 18.53
C VAL A 4 1.27 -4.25 18.81
N ILE A 5 1.94 -3.61 17.86
CA ILE A 5 2.49 -2.25 18.00
C ILE A 5 1.80 -1.22 17.13
N LEU A 6 1.07 -1.65 16.11
CA LEU A 6 0.33 -0.83 15.17
C LEU A 6 -0.89 -1.61 14.69
N ASN A 7 -2.01 -0.94 14.45
CA ASN A 7 -3.24 -1.54 13.94
C ASN A 7 -3.71 -0.76 12.72
N GLN A 8 -3.72 -1.41 11.56
CA GLN A 8 -4.30 -0.82 10.34
C GLN A 8 -5.82 -1.01 10.38
N ILE A 9 -6.56 0.09 10.24
CA ILE A 9 -8.01 0.10 10.45
C ILE A 9 -8.83 0.07 9.18
N GLU A 10 -8.22 0.28 8.05
CA GLU A 10 -8.81 0.21 6.72
C GLU A 10 -7.72 -0.03 5.67
N ASN A 11 -8.12 -0.42 4.46
CA ASN A 11 -7.20 -0.65 3.35
C ASN A 11 -7.64 0.13 2.11
N GLU A 12 -6.81 1.04 1.66
CA GLU A 12 -6.99 1.83 0.43
C GLU A 12 -8.34 2.58 0.35
N LEU A 13 -8.92 2.96 1.50
CA LEU A 13 -10.14 3.75 1.53
C LEU A 13 -9.85 5.16 1.02
N GLN A 14 -10.35 5.48 -0.14
CA GLN A 14 -10.19 6.79 -0.77
C GLN A 14 -11.46 7.61 -0.56
N GLU A 15 -11.36 8.69 0.19
CA GLU A 15 -12.43 9.63 0.28
C GLU A 15 -12.40 10.64 -0.88
N THR A 16 -13.56 11.20 -1.20
CA THR A 16 -13.70 12.20 -2.27
C THR A 16 -13.89 13.62 -1.75
N THR A 17 -14.30 13.76 -0.50
CA THR A 17 -14.58 15.05 0.14
C THR A 17 -14.19 14.98 1.61
N HIS A 18 -13.11 15.66 1.98
CA HIS A 18 -12.62 15.70 3.34
C HIS A 18 -13.40 16.74 4.17
N SER A 19 -14.49 16.32 4.77
CA SER A 19 -15.32 17.14 5.64
C SER A 19 -15.92 16.32 6.79
N ALA A 20 -16.15 16.93 7.92
CA ALA A 20 -16.66 16.26 9.12
C ALA A 20 -18.05 15.60 8.95
N THR A 21 -18.77 15.92 7.89
CA THR A 21 -20.07 15.32 7.55
C THR A 21 -19.96 14.28 6.43
N ASN A 22 -18.77 14.03 5.89
CA ASN A 22 -18.57 13.03 4.88
C ASN A 22 -18.79 11.63 5.44
N THR A 23 -19.49 10.77 4.72
CA THR A 23 -19.83 9.42 5.16
C THR A 23 -18.60 8.57 5.44
N LEU A 24 -17.52 8.74 4.67
CA LEU A 24 -16.28 7.98 4.86
C LEU A 24 -15.51 8.47 6.09
N VAL A 25 -15.53 9.78 6.38
CA VAL A 25 -14.97 10.32 7.63
C VAL A 25 -15.71 9.74 8.83
N LEU A 26 -17.03 9.77 8.80
CA LEU A 26 -17.87 9.18 9.87
C LEU A 26 -17.65 7.67 10.02
N TYR A 27 -17.44 6.97 8.91
CA TYR A 27 -17.11 5.55 8.91
C TYR A 27 -15.76 5.28 9.59
N MET A 28 -14.73 6.04 9.27
CA MET A 28 -13.41 5.92 9.90
C MET A 28 -13.49 6.17 11.41
N GLU A 29 -14.20 7.21 11.84
CA GLU A 29 -14.43 7.50 13.26
C GLU A 29 -15.16 6.37 13.99
N GLN A 30 -16.14 5.74 13.34
CA GLN A 30 -16.85 4.59 13.90
C GLN A 30 -15.93 3.38 14.09
N ILE A 31 -15.08 3.09 13.12
CA ILE A 31 -14.09 2.01 13.21
C ILE A 31 -13.12 2.29 14.37
N GLU A 32 -12.54 3.49 14.39
CA GLU A 32 -11.62 3.89 15.47
C GLU A 32 -12.26 3.75 16.86
N ALA A 33 -13.48 4.26 17.00
CA ALA A 33 -14.22 4.18 18.26
C ALA A 33 -14.47 2.72 18.66
N ALA A 34 -14.83 1.84 17.71
CA ALA A 34 -15.06 0.42 17.97
C ALA A 34 -13.77 -0.29 18.43
N PHE A 35 -12.63 -0.04 17.79
CA PHE A 35 -11.34 -0.60 18.20
C PHE A 35 -10.93 -0.08 19.59
N ARG A 36 -11.09 1.22 19.87
CA ARG A 36 -10.80 1.78 21.19
C ARG A 36 -11.71 1.20 22.28
N ALA A 37 -12.99 1.02 21.99
CA ALA A 37 -13.94 0.38 22.92
C ALA A 37 -13.61 -1.09 23.18
N ALA A 38 -13.04 -1.78 22.19
CA ALA A 38 -12.53 -3.14 22.33
C ALA A 38 -11.16 -3.24 23.06
N GLY A 39 -10.60 -2.12 23.51
CA GLY A 39 -9.35 -2.08 24.29
C GLY A 39 -8.07 -1.98 23.47
N VAL A 40 -8.15 -1.66 22.19
CA VAL A 40 -6.95 -1.39 21.36
C VAL A 40 -6.35 -0.06 21.77
N THR A 41 -5.09 -0.07 22.23
CA THR A 41 -4.37 1.13 22.72
C THR A 41 -3.23 1.58 21.80
N VAL A 42 -2.84 0.73 20.85
CA VAL A 42 -1.75 1.05 19.90
C VAL A 42 -2.18 2.11 18.88
N PRO A 43 -1.23 2.80 18.23
CA PRO A 43 -1.53 3.70 17.13
C PRO A 43 -2.32 3.04 16.01
N PHE A 44 -3.16 3.82 15.34
CA PHE A 44 -3.83 3.39 14.12
C PHE A 44 -3.05 3.82 12.89
N SER A 45 -3.10 2.97 11.87
CA SER A 45 -2.59 3.29 10.54
C SER A 45 -3.67 3.10 9.47
N HIS A 46 -3.43 3.71 8.35
CA HIS A 46 -4.18 3.55 7.12
C HIS A 46 -3.24 3.71 5.93
N ASN A 47 -3.60 3.09 4.81
CA ASN A 47 -2.88 3.20 3.56
C ASN A 47 -3.80 3.71 2.44
N GLU A 48 -3.25 4.46 1.51
CA GLU A 48 -3.94 4.87 0.29
C GLU A 48 -3.15 4.52 -0.96
N LYS A 49 -3.88 4.29 -2.03
CA LYS A 49 -3.32 3.99 -3.34
C LYS A 49 -2.81 5.26 -4.01
N GLY A 50 -1.56 5.58 -3.77
CA GLY A 50 -0.87 6.69 -4.42
C GLY A 50 -1.19 8.08 -3.85
N GLU A 51 -0.56 9.07 -4.44
CA GLU A 51 -0.63 10.46 -4.00
C GLU A 51 -1.95 11.14 -4.38
N ARG A 52 -2.53 11.86 -3.43
CA ARG A 52 -3.67 12.74 -3.63
C ARG A 52 -3.45 14.06 -2.90
N SER A 53 -4.30 15.05 -3.15
CA SER A 53 -4.25 16.35 -2.45
C SER A 53 -4.95 16.35 -1.09
N ILE A 54 -5.34 15.20 -0.59
CA ILE A 54 -5.99 14.97 0.71
C ILE A 54 -5.35 13.76 1.39
N SER A 55 -5.51 13.65 2.69
CA SER A 55 -4.84 12.64 3.50
C SER A 55 -5.67 12.30 4.73
N TRP A 56 -5.62 11.05 5.19
CA TRP A 56 -6.10 10.64 6.50
C TRP A 56 -5.08 10.91 7.63
N SER A 57 -4.01 11.65 7.34
CA SER A 57 -3.02 12.05 8.33
C SER A 57 -3.58 13.08 9.32
N THR A 58 -3.17 12.98 10.57
CA THR A 58 -3.42 14.01 11.59
C THR A 58 -2.82 15.38 11.25
N ASP A 59 -1.92 15.44 10.27
CA ASP A 59 -1.30 16.67 9.79
C ASP A 59 -2.14 17.43 8.77
N TYR A 60 -3.12 16.77 8.17
CA TYR A 60 -3.85 17.36 7.05
C TYR A 60 -4.92 18.34 7.55
N GLU A 61 -6.12 17.91 7.78
CA GLU A 61 -7.21 18.75 8.26
C GLU A 61 -7.87 18.13 9.48
N ASN A 62 -8.33 18.96 10.39
CA ASN A 62 -8.99 18.50 11.61
C ASN A 62 -10.49 18.25 11.37
N VAL A 63 -10.82 17.25 10.56
CA VAL A 63 -12.21 16.92 10.20
C VAL A 63 -12.70 15.58 10.74
N GLY A 64 -11.83 14.80 11.38
CA GLY A 64 -12.13 13.47 11.92
C GLY A 64 -11.56 12.33 11.08
N GLY A 65 -11.58 11.11 11.61
CA GLY A 65 -11.11 9.89 10.98
C GLY A 65 -9.60 9.83 10.70
N ALA A 66 -8.81 10.70 11.33
CA ALA A 66 -7.39 10.82 11.05
C ALA A 66 -6.56 9.79 11.82
N VAL A 67 -5.66 9.10 11.13
CA VAL A 67 -4.80 8.08 11.70
C VAL A 67 -3.45 8.63 12.15
N ASN A 68 -2.82 7.91 13.09
CA ASN A 68 -1.52 8.29 13.66
C ASN A 68 -0.34 8.00 12.72
N VAL A 69 -0.47 6.99 11.87
CA VAL A 69 0.54 6.59 10.89
C VAL A 69 -0.14 6.37 9.55
N TYR A 70 0.04 7.32 8.66
CA TYR A 70 -0.55 7.29 7.33
C TYR A 70 0.50 6.90 6.30
N GLY A 71 0.12 6.10 5.32
CA GLY A 71 1.02 5.63 4.29
C GLY A 71 0.43 5.66 2.89
N LEU A 72 1.31 5.60 1.90
CA LEU A 72 0.96 5.51 0.49
C LEU A 72 1.51 4.22 -0.09
N ASP A 73 0.64 3.42 -0.64
CA ASP A 73 1.02 2.22 -1.38
C ASP A 73 1.71 2.59 -2.70
N SER A 74 2.67 1.80 -3.09
CA SER A 74 3.38 2.01 -4.33
C SER A 74 3.83 0.69 -4.91
N TYR A 75 3.51 0.49 -6.17
CA TYR A 75 3.93 -0.66 -6.94
C TYR A 75 4.63 -0.23 -8.22
N PRO A 76 5.70 -0.94 -8.64
CA PRO A 76 6.27 -0.77 -9.97
C PRO A 76 5.23 -1.22 -11.00
N GLY A 77 4.50 -0.31 -11.58
CA GLY A 77 3.47 -0.64 -12.59
C GLY A 77 4.05 -0.97 -13.96
N GLY A 78 3.31 -1.72 -14.76
CA GLY A 78 3.62 -1.95 -16.16
C GLY A 78 4.82 -2.88 -16.41
N LEU A 79 5.18 -3.71 -15.46
CA LEU A 79 6.24 -4.70 -15.62
C LEU A 79 5.92 -5.69 -16.73
N SER A 80 6.94 -6.13 -17.46
CA SER A 80 6.82 -7.04 -18.60
C SER A 80 7.94 -8.06 -18.60
N CYS A 81 7.58 -9.34 -18.56
CA CYS A 81 8.56 -10.44 -18.64
C CYS A 81 9.38 -10.46 -19.92
N THR A 82 8.91 -9.82 -20.98
CA THR A 82 9.60 -9.79 -22.28
C THR A 82 10.38 -8.51 -22.52
N ASN A 83 10.13 -7.48 -21.75
CA ASN A 83 10.81 -6.19 -21.90
C ASN A 83 10.88 -5.44 -20.57
N ILE A 84 11.91 -5.70 -19.81
CA ILE A 84 12.17 -5.09 -18.50
C ILE A 84 12.36 -3.56 -18.53
N ASN A 85 12.59 -2.99 -19.72
CA ASN A 85 12.72 -1.54 -19.87
C ASN A 85 11.37 -0.83 -19.99
N THR A 86 10.30 -1.56 -20.20
CA THR A 86 8.94 -1.00 -20.21
C THR A 86 8.34 -1.15 -18.81
N GLY A 87 7.85 -0.06 -18.26
CA GLY A 87 7.20 -0.08 -16.97
C GLY A 87 8.09 -0.03 -15.74
N PHE A 88 9.40 0.25 -15.92
CA PHE A 88 10.26 0.55 -14.80
C PHE A 88 9.86 1.90 -14.20
N ASN A 89 8.86 1.87 -13.33
CA ASN A 89 8.35 3.03 -12.62
C ASN A 89 8.87 3.03 -11.18
N VAL A 90 9.42 4.14 -10.77
CA VAL A 90 9.91 4.34 -9.41
C VAL A 90 9.15 5.48 -8.75
N VAL A 91 9.02 5.42 -7.45
CA VAL A 91 8.56 6.55 -6.65
C VAL A 91 9.53 7.71 -6.84
N ARG A 92 9.03 8.92 -7.11
CA ARG A 92 9.88 10.07 -7.42
C ARG A 92 9.74 11.24 -6.46
N ASN A 93 8.58 11.45 -5.89
CA ASN A 93 8.24 12.67 -5.14
C ASN A 93 7.44 12.42 -3.87
N TYR A 94 7.35 11.19 -3.37
CA TYR A 94 6.62 10.88 -2.14
C TYR A 94 7.14 11.69 -0.94
N TYR A 95 8.43 11.94 -0.85
CA TYR A 95 8.98 12.77 0.22
C TYR A 95 8.44 14.22 0.22
N GLN A 96 8.11 14.77 -0.97
CA GLN A 96 7.50 16.09 -1.10
C GLN A 96 6.03 16.03 -0.71
N TRP A 97 5.34 14.98 -1.12
CA TRP A 97 3.96 14.77 -0.75
C TRP A 97 3.81 14.64 0.78
N PHE A 98 4.62 13.80 1.41
CA PHE A 98 4.62 13.67 2.87
C PHE A 98 4.93 14.99 3.58
N ALA A 99 5.85 15.79 3.05
CA ALA A 99 6.16 17.10 3.60
C ALA A 99 4.97 18.08 3.57
N ASN A 100 4.00 17.87 2.68
CA ASN A 100 2.83 18.72 2.56
C ASN A 100 1.60 18.17 3.29
N TYR A 101 1.42 16.87 3.32
CA TYR A 101 0.16 16.23 3.76
C TYR A 101 0.29 15.30 4.96
N SER A 102 1.51 15.01 5.40
CA SER A 102 1.79 14.09 6.50
C SER A 102 3.15 14.36 7.13
N TYR A 103 3.45 15.62 7.46
CA TYR A 103 4.79 16.10 7.74
C TYR A 103 5.34 15.73 9.13
N THR A 104 4.50 15.40 10.11
CA THR A 104 4.92 14.89 11.42
C THR A 104 5.03 13.38 11.49
N GLN A 105 4.57 12.68 10.44
CA GLN A 105 4.50 11.23 10.39
C GLN A 105 5.66 10.64 9.58
N PRO A 106 5.97 9.35 9.74
CA PRO A 106 6.98 8.69 8.92
C PRO A 106 6.57 8.68 7.45
N ASN A 107 7.53 8.84 6.55
CA ASN A 107 7.33 8.54 5.14
C ASN A 107 7.19 7.01 5.00
N TYR A 108 5.96 6.53 4.96
CA TYR A 108 5.59 5.14 5.10
C TYR A 108 5.00 4.58 3.80
N PHE A 109 5.55 3.45 3.36
CA PHE A 109 5.04 2.63 2.27
C PHE A 109 4.44 1.35 2.86
N PRO A 110 3.13 1.33 3.12
CA PRO A 110 2.45 0.18 3.74
C PRO A 110 2.48 -1.07 2.88
N GLU A 111 2.40 -0.88 1.57
CA GLU A 111 2.48 -1.93 0.58
C GLU A 111 3.46 -1.51 -0.52
N PHE A 112 4.47 -2.32 -0.72
CA PHE A 112 5.42 -2.15 -1.82
C PHE A 112 5.95 -3.50 -2.28
N GLU A 113 5.96 -3.72 -3.60
CA GLU A 113 6.58 -4.86 -4.22
C GLU A 113 7.62 -4.39 -5.22
N GLY A 114 8.84 -4.91 -5.10
CA GLY A 114 9.96 -4.60 -6.00
C GLY A 114 10.18 -5.65 -7.08
N GLY A 115 9.12 -6.19 -7.67
CA GLY A 115 9.21 -7.23 -8.67
C GLY A 115 7.90 -7.46 -9.43
N TYR A 116 7.91 -8.48 -10.27
CA TYR A 116 6.75 -8.90 -11.04
C TYR A 116 5.90 -9.88 -10.21
N PHE A 117 4.61 -9.79 -10.32
CA PHE A 117 3.68 -10.80 -9.83
C PHE A 117 3.07 -11.57 -11.01
N THR A 118 2.83 -12.87 -10.84
CA THR A 118 2.24 -13.71 -11.87
C THR A 118 0.72 -13.69 -11.77
N PRO A 119 0.01 -13.05 -12.72
CA PRO A 119 -1.44 -13.12 -12.76
C PRO A 119 -1.89 -14.47 -13.33
N TRP A 120 -3.10 -14.91 -13.01
CA TRP A 120 -3.69 -16.10 -13.62
C TRP A 120 -3.66 -16.04 -15.15
N GLY A 121 -3.06 -17.07 -15.77
CA GLY A 121 -2.84 -17.12 -17.22
C GLY A 121 -1.75 -16.21 -17.74
N GLY A 122 -0.97 -15.60 -16.87
CA GLY A 122 0.24 -14.85 -17.20
C GLY A 122 1.47 -15.75 -17.38
N SER A 123 2.63 -15.10 -17.49
CA SER A 123 3.92 -15.78 -17.56
C SER A 123 4.28 -16.36 -16.19
N PHE A 124 4.89 -17.53 -16.17
CA PHE A 124 5.43 -18.11 -14.94
C PHE A 124 6.68 -17.36 -14.48
N TYR A 125 7.03 -17.53 -13.22
CA TYR A 125 8.24 -16.91 -12.65
C TYR A 125 9.50 -17.27 -13.40
N ASP A 126 9.65 -18.50 -13.83
CA ASP A 126 10.81 -18.96 -14.63
C ASP A 126 10.93 -18.21 -15.97
N ASP A 127 9.81 -17.75 -16.52
CA ASP A 127 9.79 -16.96 -17.76
C ASP A 127 10.13 -15.48 -17.52
N CYS A 128 10.10 -15.04 -16.26
CA CYS A 128 10.29 -13.64 -15.84
C CYS A 128 11.55 -13.45 -14.98
N THR A 129 12.58 -14.25 -15.15
CA THR A 129 13.74 -14.30 -14.25
C THR A 129 14.40 -12.94 -14.03
N ALA A 130 14.45 -12.07 -15.05
CA ALA A 130 15.07 -10.75 -14.92
C ALA A 130 14.30 -9.82 -13.96
N GLU A 131 12.99 -9.97 -13.86
CA GLU A 131 12.11 -9.16 -12.98
C GLU A 131 11.92 -9.78 -11.61
N HIS A 132 12.42 -10.98 -11.40
CA HIS A 132 12.47 -11.69 -10.12
C HIS A 132 13.87 -11.73 -9.51
N ASP A 133 14.87 -11.20 -10.24
CA ASP A 133 16.23 -11.13 -9.73
C ASP A 133 16.29 -10.21 -8.49
N PRO A 134 16.93 -10.64 -7.40
CA PRO A 134 17.13 -9.79 -6.22
C PRO A 134 17.77 -8.44 -6.53
N ALA A 135 18.61 -8.36 -7.58
CA ALA A 135 19.20 -7.09 -8.02
C ALA A 135 18.14 -6.12 -8.58
N PHE A 136 17.09 -6.64 -9.21
CA PHE A 136 15.98 -5.83 -9.71
C PHE A 136 15.18 -5.21 -8.54
N ALA A 137 14.79 -6.02 -7.57
CA ALA A 137 14.11 -5.55 -6.36
C ALA A 137 14.97 -4.55 -5.56
N ASP A 138 16.27 -4.79 -5.48
CA ASP A 138 17.23 -3.92 -4.77
C ASP A 138 17.24 -2.47 -5.31
N VAL A 139 17.09 -2.28 -6.61
CA VAL A 139 16.99 -0.93 -7.20
C VAL A 139 15.79 -0.18 -6.67
N TYR A 140 14.62 -0.84 -6.58
CA TYR A 140 13.42 -0.21 -6.07
C TYR A 140 13.53 0.14 -4.58
N TYR A 141 14.05 -0.78 -3.76
CA TYR A 141 14.20 -0.53 -2.33
C TYR A 141 15.20 0.59 -2.05
N LYS A 142 16.31 0.64 -2.79
CA LYS A 142 17.28 1.74 -2.70
C LYS A 142 16.67 3.07 -3.15
N ASN A 143 15.86 3.05 -4.21
CA ASN A 143 15.12 4.24 -4.62
C ASN A 143 14.17 4.73 -3.54
N ASN A 144 13.42 3.83 -2.90
CA ASN A 144 12.49 4.21 -1.82
C ASN A 144 13.24 4.83 -0.63
N ILE A 145 14.38 4.27 -0.25
CA ILE A 145 15.26 4.87 0.76
C ILE A 145 15.74 6.25 0.31
N GLY A 146 16.11 6.41 -0.96
CA GLY A 146 16.48 7.69 -1.57
C GLY A 146 15.32 8.70 -1.56
N GLN A 147 14.08 8.23 -1.65
CA GLN A 147 12.85 9.02 -1.46
C GLN A 147 12.49 9.25 0.02
N ARG A 148 13.44 8.95 0.92
CA ARG A 148 13.29 9.12 2.38
C ARG A 148 12.22 8.23 2.99
N ALA A 149 11.96 7.05 2.42
CA ALA A 149 11.14 6.06 3.09
C ALA A 149 11.78 5.70 4.45
N THR A 150 11.05 5.88 5.52
CA THR A 150 11.49 5.58 6.89
C THR A 150 10.80 4.34 7.44
N LEU A 151 9.71 3.94 6.82
CA LEU A 151 8.96 2.73 7.13
C LEU A 151 8.47 2.12 5.82
N GLN A 152 8.74 0.83 5.62
CA GLN A 152 8.33 0.10 4.42
C GLN A 152 7.88 -1.30 4.79
N SER A 153 6.73 -1.70 4.28
CA SER A 153 6.20 -3.06 4.34
C SER A 153 6.23 -3.67 2.95
N LEU A 154 6.74 -4.88 2.84
CA LEU A 154 6.75 -5.62 1.59
C LEU A 154 5.43 -6.35 1.40
N TYR A 155 4.78 -6.10 0.29
CA TYR A 155 3.54 -6.77 -0.08
C TYR A 155 3.72 -7.56 -1.39
N MET A 156 3.84 -8.89 -1.30
CA MET A 156 3.84 -9.72 -0.10
C MET A 156 5.22 -10.34 0.06
N ALA A 157 5.74 -10.36 1.29
CA ALA A 157 6.96 -11.12 1.59
C ALA A 157 6.69 -12.63 1.65
N TRP A 158 5.46 -13.00 1.89
CA TRP A 158 4.94 -14.37 1.85
C TRP A 158 3.44 -14.33 1.55
N GLY A 159 2.99 -15.18 0.66
CA GLY A 159 1.58 -15.36 0.32
C GLY A 159 1.13 -16.80 0.47
N GLY A 160 -0.16 -17.00 0.65
CA GLY A 160 -0.77 -18.32 0.69
C GLY A 160 -1.25 -18.77 -0.69
N THR A 161 -1.59 -20.05 -0.82
CA THR A 161 -2.21 -20.58 -2.02
C THR A 161 -3.63 -20.03 -2.20
N ASN A 162 -3.91 -19.51 -3.39
CA ASN A 162 -5.24 -19.09 -3.78
C ASN A 162 -6.03 -20.28 -4.32
N TRP A 163 -7.03 -20.71 -3.58
CA TRP A 163 -7.85 -21.89 -3.92
C TRP A 163 -9.05 -21.47 -4.77
N GLY A 164 -8.91 -21.52 -6.09
CA GLY A 164 -10.01 -21.58 -7.03
C GLY A 164 -10.94 -20.36 -7.18
N HIS A 165 -10.73 -19.30 -6.44
CA HIS A 165 -11.55 -18.08 -6.57
C HIS A 165 -11.17 -17.22 -7.77
N CYS A 166 -10.12 -17.58 -8.45
CA CYS A 166 -9.61 -16.89 -9.64
C CYS A 166 -10.43 -17.18 -10.90
N GLU A 167 -11.33 -18.15 -10.88
CA GLU A 167 -12.18 -18.49 -12.01
C GLU A 167 -13.38 -17.56 -12.18
N LEU A 168 -13.73 -16.77 -11.19
CA LEU A 168 -14.80 -15.80 -11.33
C LEU A 168 -14.33 -14.57 -12.12
N ARG A 169 -14.12 -14.79 -13.42
CA ARG A 169 -14.04 -13.73 -14.41
C ARG A 169 -15.39 -13.02 -14.53
N LEU A 170 -15.70 -12.19 -13.61
CA LEU A 170 -16.70 -11.16 -13.82
C LEU A 170 -16.12 -9.84 -13.35
N VAL A 171 -15.79 -9.03 -14.36
CA VAL A 171 -15.44 -7.61 -14.26
C VAL A 171 -13.98 -7.35 -13.86
N ASN A 172 -13.19 -6.85 -14.80
CA ASN A 172 -12.02 -5.97 -14.70
C ASN A 172 -11.55 -5.62 -13.27
N ILE A 173 -11.14 -6.61 -12.53
CA ILE A 173 -10.34 -6.39 -11.32
C ILE A 173 -8.97 -6.93 -11.68
N ASP A 174 -8.02 -6.04 -11.83
CA ASP A 174 -6.58 -6.34 -11.93
C ASP A 174 -6.03 -6.91 -10.61
N SER A 175 -6.82 -7.62 -9.87
CA SER A 175 -6.36 -8.43 -8.75
C SER A 175 -6.02 -9.80 -9.29
N GLY A 176 -4.82 -9.92 -9.82
CA GLY A 176 -4.29 -11.20 -10.24
C GLY A 176 -4.35 -12.18 -9.08
N CYS A 177 -4.90 -13.34 -9.32
CA CYS A 177 -4.63 -14.49 -8.49
C CYS A 177 -3.17 -14.84 -8.76
N ALA A 178 -2.30 -14.45 -7.87
CA ALA A 178 -0.94 -14.91 -7.89
C ALA A 178 -0.89 -16.30 -7.26
N ASP A 179 -0.47 -17.29 -8.03
CA ASP A 179 0.08 -18.49 -7.45
C ASP A 179 1.46 -18.10 -6.92
N ILE A 180 1.56 -17.99 -5.62
CA ILE A 180 2.82 -17.72 -4.95
C ILE A 180 3.32 -19.08 -4.47
N GLU A 181 4.24 -19.67 -5.19
CA GLU A 181 5.07 -20.78 -4.68
C GLU A 181 6.20 -20.27 -3.80
#